data_2902e64dd331d7fb9a85268f550760b7
#
_entry.id   2902e64dd331d7fb9a85268f550760b7
#
_cell.length_a   1.000
_cell.length_b   1.000
_cell.length_c   1.000
_cell.angle_alpha   90.00
_cell.angle_beta   90.00
_cell.angle_gamma   90.00
#
_symmetry.space_group_name_H-M   'P 1'
#
loop_
_entity.id
_entity.type
_entity.pdbx_description
1 polymer ?
#
loop_
_entity_poly.entity_id
_entity_poly.type
_entity_poly.pdbx_seq_one_letter_code
_entity_poly.pdbx_strand_id
1 'polypeptide(L)'
;MAEQPQLQAEIEPRMEVLRRQWVDLNNQAQEQSAKLADSNREALFDETAKSMLTWITEVSSQIVTTTEEVTEEVGLVELNAQIKDQEKKEQELMAKRKMLDDMANHAEKLKEQYPDRKDEFEQVHQEVRIRLMQLEAPMAKRRDRLLKQKRVRQFFRDLEDEKDWIRDKLALIEDHGRMASSLLINQQLQRRHKMLTNEVDNHEPRVDAVCQQGEKMIAEGHPHSEKFREGIDEVRALWATLRQALADRQAALAQNEIAQQYLFDASEAEAWMGEQELYLMGDEKAKDEQGATNAMKKHELLQKTIENYASEIRSLGDRSRAMVESDHPESEVVAAKQSRCTLDCMTFVWNVTAIAYPFTT
;
A
#
# COMPACT_ATOMS: atom_id res chain seq x y z
N MET A 1 -1.85 -27.91 96.47
CA MET A 1 -3.20 -27.36 96.58
C MET A 1 -4.14 -28.55 96.75
N ALA A 2 -4.40 -28.91 97.95
CA ALA A 2 -5.29 -30.00 98.32
C ALA A 2 -6.63 -29.38 98.63
N GLU A 3 -7.49 -29.53 97.73
CA GLU A 3 -8.63 -28.70 97.53
C GLU A 3 -9.86 -29.53 97.60
N GLN A 4 -10.59 -29.16 98.41
CA GLN A 4 -12.01 -29.39 98.67
C GLN A 4 -12.65 -30.49 97.78
N PRO A 5 -12.55 -31.77 98.22
CA PRO A 5 -13.10 -32.90 97.44
C PRO A 5 -14.61 -32.80 97.19
N GLN A 6 -15.35 -32.05 97.99
CA GLN A 6 -16.77 -31.82 97.88
C GLN A 6 -17.12 -30.91 96.66
N LEU A 7 -16.31 -29.89 96.36
CA LEU A 7 -16.47 -29.01 95.18
C LEU A 7 -16.11 -29.74 93.92
N GLN A 8 -15.16 -30.66 93.95
CA GLN A 8 -14.78 -31.45 92.75
C GLN A 8 -15.90 -32.40 92.34
N ALA A 9 -16.58 -33.05 93.31
CA ALA A 9 -17.72 -33.93 93.05
C ALA A 9 -18.96 -33.20 92.46
N GLU A 10 -19.09 -31.89 92.68
CA GLU A 10 -20.16 -31.07 92.15
C GLU A 10 -19.81 -30.42 90.77
N ILE A 11 -18.51 -30.14 90.60
CA ILE A 11 -18.00 -29.49 89.33
C ILE A 11 -17.85 -30.52 88.19
N GLU A 12 -17.30 -31.73 88.51
CA GLU A 12 -17.09 -32.76 87.49
C GLU A 12 -18.36 -33.12 86.68
N PRO A 13 -19.52 -33.41 87.28
CA PRO A 13 -20.73 -33.71 86.53
C PRO A 13 -21.26 -32.51 85.71
N ARG A 14 -21.07 -31.27 86.24
CA ARG A 14 -21.44 -30.06 85.46
C ARG A 14 -20.51 -29.82 84.32
N MET A 15 -19.20 -30.05 84.46
CA MET A 15 -18.22 -29.98 83.35
C MET A 15 -18.50 -31.05 82.27
N GLU A 16 -18.92 -32.25 82.67
CA GLU A 16 -19.27 -33.30 81.75
C GLU A 16 -20.56 -32.96 80.98
N VAL A 17 -21.55 -32.37 81.62
CA VAL A 17 -22.78 -31.87 80.93
C VAL A 17 -22.41 -30.75 79.96
N LEU A 18 -21.57 -29.80 80.34
CA LEU A 18 -21.10 -28.72 79.46
C LEU A 18 -20.29 -29.25 78.30
N ARG A 19 -19.42 -30.27 78.51
CA ARG A 19 -18.72 -30.92 77.40
C ARG A 19 -19.67 -31.56 76.37
N ARG A 20 -20.69 -32.30 76.88
CA ARG A 20 -21.71 -32.90 76.00
C ARG A 20 -22.48 -31.84 75.26
N GLN A 21 -22.95 -30.79 75.94
CA GLN A 21 -23.67 -29.68 75.26
C GLN A 21 -22.79 -28.96 74.20
N TRP A 22 -21.46 -28.79 74.52
CA TRP A 22 -20.52 -28.22 73.55
C TRP A 22 -20.31 -29.12 72.36
N VAL A 23 -20.18 -30.43 72.53
CA VAL A 23 -20.06 -31.39 71.41
C VAL A 23 -21.33 -31.40 70.59
N ASP A 24 -22.50 -31.43 71.16
CA ASP A 24 -23.77 -31.40 70.54
C ASP A 24 -23.96 -30.09 69.74
N LEU A 25 -23.65 -28.95 70.31
CA LEU A 25 -23.74 -27.64 69.62
C LEU A 25 -22.74 -27.55 68.51
N ASN A 26 -21.52 -28.05 68.68
CA ASN A 26 -20.52 -28.06 67.62
C ASN A 26 -20.95 -28.96 66.40
N ASN A 27 -21.53 -30.14 66.71
CA ASN A 27 -22.05 -31.03 65.70
C ASN A 27 -23.24 -30.41 64.96
N GLN A 28 -24.18 -29.77 65.66
CA GLN A 28 -25.28 -29.03 65.05
C GLN A 28 -24.81 -27.88 64.19
N ALA A 29 -23.79 -27.13 64.65
CA ALA A 29 -23.20 -26.05 63.84
C ALA A 29 -22.52 -26.56 62.57
N GLN A 30 -21.82 -27.70 62.63
CA GLN A 30 -21.20 -28.33 61.49
C GLN A 30 -22.28 -28.86 60.49
N GLU A 31 -23.35 -29.51 60.96
CA GLU A 31 -24.47 -29.94 60.11
C GLU A 31 -25.15 -28.76 59.41
N GLN A 32 -25.40 -27.66 60.15
CA GLN A 32 -25.98 -26.44 59.54
C GLN A 32 -25.05 -25.82 58.52
N SER A 33 -23.74 -25.76 58.79
CA SER A 33 -22.76 -25.27 57.84
C SER A 33 -22.71 -26.12 56.58
N ALA A 34 -22.76 -27.43 56.68
CA ALA A 34 -22.85 -28.36 55.58
C ALA A 34 -24.10 -28.15 54.75
N LYS A 35 -25.31 -28.09 55.37
CA LYS A 35 -26.57 -27.83 54.69
C LYS A 35 -26.62 -26.50 53.94
N LEU A 36 -26.02 -25.43 54.54
CA LEU A 36 -25.93 -24.13 53.89
C LEU A 36 -24.98 -24.15 52.68
N ALA A 37 -23.83 -24.85 52.80
CA ALA A 37 -22.89 -25.02 51.70
C ALA A 37 -23.53 -25.80 50.53
N ASP A 38 -24.32 -26.78 50.80
CA ASP A 38 -25.01 -27.61 49.80
C ASP A 38 -26.13 -26.85 49.13
N SER A 39 -26.97 -26.13 49.93
CA SER A 39 -28.01 -25.24 49.36
C SER A 39 -27.40 -24.14 48.47
N ASN A 40 -26.24 -23.58 48.83
CA ASN A 40 -25.55 -22.63 48.03
C ASN A 40 -25.02 -23.26 46.71
N ARG A 41 -24.55 -24.51 46.76
CA ARG A 41 -24.08 -25.26 45.58
C ARG A 41 -25.18 -25.54 44.60
N GLU A 42 -26.36 -25.93 45.08
CA GLU A 42 -27.56 -26.16 44.25
C GLU A 42 -28.02 -24.85 43.59
N ALA A 43 -28.13 -23.75 44.36
CA ALA A 43 -28.51 -22.44 43.81
C ALA A 43 -27.51 -21.95 42.76
N LEU A 44 -26.20 -22.14 42.97
CA LEU A 44 -25.18 -21.79 42.01
C LEU A 44 -25.26 -22.62 40.72
N PHE A 45 -25.56 -23.92 40.84
CA PHE A 45 -25.77 -24.81 39.68
C PHE A 45 -26.93 -24.32 38.82
N ASP A 46 -28.08 -24.05 39.44
CA ASP A 46 -29.30 -23.61 38.77
C ASP A 46 -29.13 -22.22 38.12
N GLU A 47 -28.51 -21.29 38.83
CA GLU A 47 -28.21 -19.95 38.31
C GLU A 47 -27.25 -20.00 37.12
N THR A 48 -26.21 -20.84 37.20
CA THR A 48 -25.27 -21.07 36.12
C THR A 48 -25.97 -21.67 34.90
N ALA A 49 -26.78 -22.71 35.07
CA ALA A 49 -27.53 -23.31 33.98
C ALA A 49 -28.45 -22.32 33.32
N LYS A 50 -29.25 -21.56 34.08
CA LYS A 50 -30.15 -20.52 33.58
C LYS A 50 -29.43 -19.42 32.82
N SER A 51 -28.33 -18.92 33.37
CA SER A 51 -27.48 -17.90 32.73
C SER A 51 -26.92 -18.40 31.39
N MET A 52 -26.41 -19.64 31.35
CA MET A 52 -25.89 -20.24 30.12
C MET A 52 -26.98 -20.43 29.05
N LEU A 53 -28.13 -20.95 29.42
CA LEU A 53 -29.27 -21.16 28.51
C LEU A 53 -29.78 -19.82 27.94
N THR A 54 -29.86 -18.77 28.75
CA THR A 54 -30.25 -17.43 28.31
C THR A 54 -29.23 -16.90 27.29
N TRP A 55 -27.96 -16.95 27.59
CA TRP A 55 -26.88 -16.51 26.68
C TRP A 55 -26.90 -17.32 25.36
N ILE A 56 -27.05 -18.65 25.41
CA ILE A 56 -27.15 -19.50 24.21
C ILE A 56 -28.35 -19.07 23.33
N THR A 57 -29.48 -18.79 23.95
CA THR A 57 -30.71 -18.39 23.24
C THR A 57 -30.51 -17.01 22.56
N GLU A 58 -29.92 -16.04 23.26
CA GLU A 58 -29.62 -14.72 22.73
C GLU A 58 -28.64 -14.79 21.54
N VAL A 59 -27.55 -15.52 21.68
CA VAL A 59 -26.55 -15.67 20.61
C VAL A 59 -27.14 -16.44 19.42
N SER A 60 -27.94 -17.49 19.66
CA SER A 60 -28.62 -18.25 18.59
C SER A 60 -29.54 -17.34 17.77
N SER A 61 -30.37 -16.52 18.44
CA SER A 61 -31.29 -15.60 17.77
C SER A 61 -30.54 -14.56 16.93
N GLN A 62 -29.45 -14.00 17.45
CA GLN A 62 -28.63 -13.03 16.73
C GLN A 62 -27.92 -13.65 15.51
N ILE A 63 -27.50 -14.91 15.58
CA ILE A 63 -26.89 -15.60 14.43
C ILE A 63 -27.92 -15.82 13.32
N VAL A 64 -29.15 -16.19 13.65
CA VAL A 64 -30.24 -16.43 12.69
C VAL A 64 -30.63 -15.13 11.97
N THR A 65 -30.94 -14.07 12.72
CA THR A 65 -31.35 -12.77 12.14
C THR A 65 -30.28 -12.18 11.23
N THR A 66 -28.99 -12.17 11.64
CA THR A 66 -27.89 -11.67 10.81
C THR A 66 -27.53 -12.58 9.62
N THR A 67 -28.04 -13.82 9.57
CA THR A 67 -27.81 -14.71 8.42
C THR A 67 -28.73 -14.36 7.25
N GLU A 68 -29.92 -13.83 7.53
CA GLU A 68 -30.92 -13.45 6.54
C GLU A 68 -30.69 -12.01 5.98
N GLU A 69 -30.11 -11.10 6.78
CA GLU A 69 -29.95 -9.68 6.46
C GLU A 69 -28.63 -9.29 5.78
N VAL A 70 -27.71 -10.21 5.48
CA VAL A 70 -26.46 -9.86 4.81
C VAL A 70 -26.71 -9.52 3.35
N THR A 71 -27.19 -8.31 3.12
CA THR A 71 -27.27 -7.68 1.80
C THR A 71 -25.87 -7.47 1.22
N GLU A 72 -25.76 -7.53 -0.10
CA GLU A 72 -24.49 -7.30 -0.85
C GLU A 72 -23.89 -5.90 -0.66
N GLU A 73 -24.53 -5.01 0.13
CA GLU A 73 -24.18 -3.59 0.26
C GLU A 73 -23.40 -3.22 1.53
N VAL A 74 -23.10 -4.20 2.41
CA VAL A 74 -22.40 -3.90 3.68
C VAL A 74 -20.96 -3.44 3.44
N GLY A 75 -20.62 -2.25 3.95
CA GLY A 75 -19.28 -1.65 3.81
C GLY A 75 -18.22 -2.39 4.65
N LEU A 76 -16.93 -2.21 4.29
CA LEU A 76 -15.80 -2.82 5.01
C LEU A 76 -15.73 -2.46 6.49
N VAL A 77 -16.13 -1.23 6.86
CA VAL A 77 -16.12 -0.77 8.25
C VAL A 77 -17.11 -1.58 9.09
N GLU A 78 -18.31 -1.77 8.57
CA GLU A 78 -19.36 -2.54 9.25
C GLU A 78 -19.03 -4.03 9.29
N LEU A 79 -18.49 -4.61 8.19
CA LEU A 79 -18.01 -5.99 8.18
C LEU A 79 -16.93 -6.23 9.24
N ASN A 80 -15.98 -5.29 9.41
CA ASN A 80 -14.97 -5.39 10.45
C ASN A 80 -15.57 -5.31 11.86
N ALA A 81 -16.62 -4.49 12.06
CA ALA A 81 -17.34 -4.45 13.33
C ALA A 81 -18.05 -5.77 13.62
N GLN A 82 -18.72 -6.36 12.62
CA GLN A 82 -19.39 -7.66 12.74
C GLN A 82 -18.39 -8.81 13.00
N ILE A 83 -17.19 -8.77 12.39
CA ILE A 83 -16.14 -9.76 12.65
C ILE A 83 -15.64 -9.65 14.09
N LYS A 84 -15.40 -8.44 14.60
CA LYS A 84 -15.01 -8.21 16.01
C LYS A 84 -16.08 -8.70 17.00
N ASP A 85 -17.36 -8.45 16.69
CA ASP A 85 -18.47 -8.96 17.50
C ASP A 85 -18.49 -10.50 17.51
N GLN A 86 -18.27 -11.11 16.35
CA GLN A 86 -18.15 -12.56 16.22
C GLN A 86 -16.97 -13.12 17.03
N GLU A 87 -15.80 -12.50 16.96
CA GLU A 87 -14.62 -12.90 17.74
C GLU A 87 -14.87 -12.80 19.25
N LYS A 88 -15.58 -11.74 19.70
CA LYS A 88 -15.99 -11.59 21.10
C LYS A 88 -16.92 -12.72 21.55
N LYS A 89 -17.92 -13.06 20.75
CA LYS A 89 -18.82 -14.17 21.02
C LYS A 89 -18.12 -15.53 21.07
N GLU A 90 -17.11 -15.74 20.22
CA GLU A 90 -16.29 -16.95 20.25
C GLU A 90 -15.44 -17.03 21.55
N GLN A 91 -14.90 -15.90 22.03
CA GLN A 91 -14.22 -15.84 23.32
C GLN A 91 -15.17 -16.11 24.49
N GLU A 92 -16.38 -15.56 24.45
CA GLU A 92 -17.43 -15.85 25.43
C GLU A 92 -17.82 -17.34 25.39
N LEU A 93 -17.91 -17.97 24.21
CA LEU A 93 -18.17 -19.40 24.07
C LEU A 93 -17.09 -20.25 24.75
N MET A 94 -15.80 -19.88 24.59
CA MET A 94 -14.70 -20.57 25.26
C MET A 94 -14.80 -20.44 26.79
N ALA A 95 -15.17 -19.26 27.29
CA ALA A 95 -15.41 -19.05 28.72
C ALA A 95 -16.59 -19.87 29.22
N LYS A 96 -17.68 -19.96 28.45
CA LYS A 96 -18.87 -20.79 28.78
C LYS A 96 -18.55 -22.29 28.78
N ARG A 97 -17.65 -22.78 27.92
CA ARG A 97 -17.17 -24.17 27.99
C ARG A 97 -16.49 -24.48 29.32
N LYS A 98 -15.63 -23.57 29.79
CA LYS A 98 -15.00 -23.73 31.10
C LYS A 98 -16.05 -23.74 32.23
N MET A 99 -17.05 -22.85 32.15
CA MET A 99 -18.15 -22.85 33.13
C MET A 99 -18.96 -24.15 33.07
N LEU A 100 -19.12 -24.78 31.87
CA LEU A 100 -19.78 -26.08 31.76
C LEU A 100 -18.99 -27.19 32.46
N ASP A 101 -17.65 -27.19 32.37
CA ASP A 101 -16.79 -28.13 33.07
C ASP A 101 -16.90 -27.94 34.62
N ASP A 102 -16.93 -26.68 35.07
CA ASP A 102 -17.14 -26.37 36.51
C ASP A 102 -18.56 -26.82 36.96
N MET A 103 -19.58 -26.61 36.10
CA MET A 103 -20.94 -27.05 36.35
C MET A 103 -21.04 -28.59 36.42
N ALA A 104 -20.28 -29.33 35.59
CA ALA A 104 -20.22 -30.80 35.67
C ALA A 104 -19.67 -31.25 37.02
N ASN A 105 -18.62 -30.61 37.55
CA ASN A 105 -18.07 -30.89 38.86
C ASN A 105 -19.09 -30.62 40.00
N HIS A 106 -19.90 -29.57 39.87
CA HIS A 106 -20.99 -29.29 40.83
C HIS A 106 -22.11 -30.32 40.72
N ALA A 107 -22.48 -30.72 39.48
CA ALA A 107 -23.51 -31.75 39.27
C ALA A 107 -23.11 -33.09 39.90
N GLU A 108 -21.84 -33.53 39.75
CA GLU A 108 -21.41 -34.80 40.39
C GLU A 108 -21.55 -34.78 41.93
N LYS A 109 -21.14 -33.67 42.57
CA LYS A 109 -21.28 -33.52 44.03
C LYS A 109 -22.72 -33.46 44.45
N LEU A 110 -23.63 -32.83 43.70
CA LEU A 110 -25.06 -32.79 43.98
C LEU A 110 -25.71 -34.16 43.82
N LYS A 111 -25.31 -34.96 42.83
CA LYS A 111 -25.76 -36.32 42.61
C LYS A 111 -25.39 -37.27 43.78
N GLU A 112 -24.20 -37.07 44.35
CA GLU A 112 -23.76 -37.82 45.54
C GLU A 112 -24.60 -37.47 46.79
N GLN A 113 -25.00 -36.21 46.95
CA GLN A 113 -25.76 -35.71 48.08
C GLN A 113 -27.26 -35.99 48.00
N TYR A 114 -27.81 -35.89 46.75
CA TYR A 114 -29.25 -36.04 46.49
C TYR A 114 -29.49 -37.18 45.49
N PRO A 115 -29.35 -38.47 45.88
CA PRO A 115 -29.48 -39.61 44.97
C PRO A 115 -30.84 -39.69 44.31
N ASP A 116 -31.90 -39.23 44.97
CA ASP A 116 -33.28 -39.23 44.43
C ASP A 116 -33.50 -38.21 43.31
N ARG A 117 -32.65 -37.17 43.19
CA ARG A 117 -32.70 -36.13 42.17
C ARG A 117 -31.55 -36.21 41.17
N LYS A 118 -30.82 -37.30 41.11
CA LYS A 118 -29.66 -37.52 40.28
C LYS A 118 -29.97 -37.28 38.80
N ASP A 119 -31.10 -37.77 38.34
CA ASP A 119 -31.53 -37.68 36.92
C ASP A 119 -31.88 -36.25 36.55
N GLU A 120 -32.40 -35.44 37.46
CA GLU A 120 -32.70 -34.02 37.24
C GLU A 120 -31.41 -33.21 36.98
N PHE A 121 -30.39 -33.31 37.79
CA PHE A 121 -29.10 -32.63 37.62
C PHE A 121 -28.39 -33.07 36.36
N GLU A 122 -28.45 -34.35 36.01
CA GLU A 122 -27.90 -34.89 34.79
C GLU A 122 -28.61 -34.31 33.54
N GLN A 123 -29.96 -34.27 33.56
CA GLN A 123 -30.74 -33.72 32.44
C GLN A 123 -30.44 -32.24 32.20
N VAL A 124 -30.39 -31.41 33.24
CA VAL A 124 -30.07 -29.99 33.14
C VAL A 124 -28.65 -29.78 32.56
N HIS A 125 -27.66 -30.52 33.09
CA HIS A 125 -26.28 -30.44 32.59
C HIS A 125 -26.20 -30.87 31.10
N GLN A 126 -26.87 -31.98 30.73
CA GLN A 126 -26.89 -32.46 29.35
C GLN A 126 -27.61 -31.51 28.41
N GLU A 127 -28.70 -30.88 28.84
CA GLU A 127 -29.41 -29.86 28.05
C GLU A 127 -28.51 -28.68 27.73
N VAL A 128 -27.81 -28.11 28.72
CA VAL A 128 -26.86 -27.00 28.54
C VAL A 128 -25.75 -27.42 27.59
N ARG A 129 -25.17 -28.61 27.80
CA ARG A 129 -24.12 -29.16 26.99
C ARG A 129 -24.52 -29.30 25.53
N ILE A 130 -25.66 -29.92 25.25
CA ILE A 130 -26.15 -30.15 23.89
C ILE A 130 -26.41 -28.81 23.19
N ARG A 131 -27.08 -27.87 23.86
CA ARG A 131 -27.37 -26.55 23.26
C ARG A 131 -26.11 -25.75 23.00
N LEU A 132 -25.11 -25.82 23.90
CA LEU A 132 -23.80 -25.16 23.69
C LEU A 132 -23.07 -25.76 22.47
N MET A 133 -23.03 -27.08 22.33
CA MET A 133 -22.42 -27.76 21.19
C MET A 133 -23.15 -27.43 19.88
N GLN A 134 -24.48 -27.33 19.91
CA GLN A 134 -25.29 -26.96 18.73
C GLN A 134 -25.00 -25.54 18.23
N LEU A 135 -24.53 -24.65 19.09
CA LEU A 135 -24.18 -23.27 18.73
C LEU A 135 -22.85 -23.16 17.96
N GLU A 136 -21.94 -24.11 18.15
CA GLU A 136 -20.58 -24.05 17.56
C GLU A 136 -20.57 -24.04 16.05
N ALA A 137 -21.31 -24.92 15.41
CA ALA A 137 -21.34 -25.03 13.95
C ALA A 137 -21.95 -23.79 13.26
N PRO A 138 -23.08 -23.21 13.74
CA PRO A 138 -23.59 -21.94 13.22
C PRO A 138 -22.63 -20.77 13.40
N MET A 139 -21.95 -20.66 14.56
CA MET A 139 -20.95 -19.62 14.80
C MET A 139 -19.76 -19.73 13.83
N ALA A 140 -19.23 -20.95 13.64
CA ALA A 140 -18.15 -21.20 12.69
C ALA A 140 -18.57 -20.85 11.24
N LYS A 141 -19.77 -21.23 10.83
CA LYS A 141 -20.32 -20.89 9.50
C LYS A 141 -20.46 -19.37 9.32
N ARG A 142 -20.96 -18.67 10.35
CA ARG A 142 -21.08 -17.20 10.31
C ARG A 142 -19.71 -16.55 10.16
N ARG A 143 -18.72 -16.97 10.95
CA ARG A 143 -17.34 -16.48 10.86
C ARG A 143 -16.77 -16.67 9.46
N ASP A 144 -16.86 -17.87 8.91
CA ASP A 144 -16.35 -18.18 7.57
C ASP A 144 -17.02 -17.30 6.49
N ARG A 145 -18.34 -17.09 6.59
CA ARG A 145 -19.09 -16.20 5.70
C ARG A 145 -18.61 -14.76 5.79
N LEU A 146 -18.46 -14.21 7.00
CA LEU A 146 -17.98 -12.83 7.21
C LEU A 146 -16.56 -12.64 6.67
N LEU A 147 -15.66 -13.60 6.89
CA LEU A 147 -14.30 -13.55 6.36
C LEU A 147 -14.26 -13.63 4.83
N LYS A 148 -15.08 -14.47 4.21
CA LYS A 148 -15.22 -14.53 2.74
C LYS A 148 -15.72 -13.20 2.17
N GLN A 149 -16.74 -12.61 2.77
CA GLN A 149 -17.27 -11.30 2.34
C GLN A 149 -16.22 -10.19 2.50
N LYS A 150 -15.51 -10.16 3.63
CA LYS A 150 -14.40 -9.21 3.84
C LYS A 150 -13.35 -9.34 2.76
N ARG A 151 -12.94 -10.58 2.43
CA ARG A 151 -11.95 -10.84 1.36
C ARG A 151 -12.39 -10.28 0.01
N VAL A 152 -13.65 -10.46 -0.34
CA VAL A 152 -14.23 -9.94 -1.59
C VAL A 152 -14.27 -8.41 -1.60
N ARG A 153 -14.77 -7.80 -0.53
CA ARG A 153 -14.85 -6.33 -0.43
C ARG A 153 -13.47 -5.67 -0.43
N GLN A 154 -12.51 -6.28 0.27
CA GLN A 154 -11.13 -5.80 0.27
C GLN A 154 -10.53 -5.87 -1.13
N PHE A 155 -10.74 -6.97 -1.85
CA PHE A 155 -10.25 -7.12 -3.22
C PHE A 155 -10.80 -6.04 -4.17
N PHE A 156 -12.10 -5.75 -4.14
CA PHE A 156 -12.66 -4.68 -4.98
C PHE A 156 -12.10 -3.31 -4.61
N ARG A 157 -11.89 -3.06 -3.33
CA ARG A 157 -11.25 -1.81 -2.89
C ARG A 157 -9.80 -1.72 -3.39
N ASP A 158 -9.03 -2.80 -3.23
CA ASP A 158 -7.65 -2.84 -3.70
C ASP A 158 -7.57 -2.62 -5.23
N LEU A 159 -8.53 -3.17 -6.01
CA LEU A 159 -8.64 -2.90 -7.45
C LEU A 159 -8.88 -1.41 -7.76
N GLU A 160 -9.81 -0.76 -7.06
CA GLU A 160 -10.08 0.67 -7.28
C GLU A 160 -8.90 1.54 -6.84
N ASP A 161 -8.27 1.23 -5.71
CA ASP A 161 -7.06 1.94 -5.25
C ASP A 161 -5.93 1.85 -6.29
N GLU A 162 -5.74 0.68 -6.94
CA GLU A 162 -4.75 0.53 -8.02
C GLU A 162 -5.14 1.28 -9.30
N LYS A 163 -6.42 1.25 -9.71
CA LYS A 163 -6.91 2.01 -10.86
C LYS A 163 -6.71 3.51 -10.67
N ASP A 164 -7.03 4.02 -9.49
CA ASP A 164 -6.88 5.44 -9.17
C ASP A 164 -5.41 5.84 -9.16
N TRP A 165 -4.53 5.02 -8.56
CA TRP A 165 -3.09 5.27 -8.60
C TRP A 165 -2.54 5.32 -10.04
N ILE A 166 -2.97 4.40 -10.93
CA ILE A 166 -2.56 4.39 -12.34
C ILE A 166 -3.07 5.64 -13.06
N ARG A 167 -4.34 6.04 -12.86
CA ARG A 167 -4.93 7.25 -13.44
C ARG A 167 -4.19 8.52 -13.02
N ASP A 168 -3.81 8.62 -11.74
CA ASP A 168 -3.00 9.72 -11.23
C ASP A 168 -1.64 9.82 -11.93
N LYS A 169 -0.98 8.67 -12.17
CA LYS A 169 0.29 8.66 -12.91
C LYS A 169 0.13 9.02 -14.38
N LEU A 170 -0.95 8.58 -15.04
CA LEU A 170 -1.28 9.00 -16.41
C LEU A 170 -1.49 10.51 -16.49
N ALA A 171 -2.26 11.08 -15.57
CA ALA A 171 -2.49 12.54 -15.51
C ALA A 171 -1.18 13.32 -15.32
N LEU A 172 -0.24 12.82 -14.51
CA LEU A 172 1.10 13.41 -14.35
C LEU A 172 1.91 13.39 -15.65
N ILE A 173 1.77 12.34 -16.47
CA ILE A 173 2.45 12.26 -17.76
C ILE A 173 1.87 13.29 -18.73
N GLU A 174 0.56 13.46 -18.77
CA GLU A 174 -0.13 14.42 -19.65
C GLU A 174 0.16 15.88 -19.27
N ASP A 175 0.11 16.25 -18.01
CA ASP A 175 0.38 17.61 -17.51
C ASP A 175 1.82 18.07 -17.84
N HIS A 176 2.75 17.17 -17.87
CA HIS A 176 4.16 17.44 -18.20
C HIS A 176 4.44 17.39 -19.71
N GLY A 177 3.43 17.39 -20.57
CA GLY A 177 3.52 17.23 -22.02
C GLY A 177 4.25 18.37 -22.77
N ARG A 178 4.64 19.47 -22.09
CA ARG A 178 5.40 20.55 -22.72
C ARG A 178 6.83 20.10 -23.02
N MET A 179 7.21 20.21 -24.29
CA MET A 179 8.59 19.97 -24.73
C MET A 179 9.53 21.04 -24.16
N ALA A 180 10.75 20.66 -23.89
CA ALA A 180 11.75 21.58 -23.36
C ALA A 180 12.20 22.56 -24.45
N SER A 181 12.30 23.83 -24.09
CA SER A 181 12.81 24.90 -24.94
C SER A 181 14.34 25.09 -24.84
N SER A 182 15.01 24.27 -24.05
CA SER A 182 16.48 24.30 -23.92
C SER A 182 17.02 22.95 -23.44
N LEU A 183 18.28 22.70 -23.72
CA LEU A 183 18.99 21.48 -23.31
C LEU A 183 18.92 21.24 -21.79
N LEU A 184 19.12 22.29 -20.98
CA LEU A 184 19.08 22.19 -19.52
C LEU A 184 17.69 21.77 -19.01
N ILE A 185 16.62 22.37 -19.56
CA ILE A 185 15.23 22.00 -19.19
C ILE A 185 14.96 20.57 -19.60
N ASN A 186 15.42 20.14 -20.79
CA ASN A 186 15.23 18.76 -21.24
C ASN A 186 15.89 17.75 -20.30
N GLN A 187 17.13 18.01 -19.85
CA GLN A 187 17.81 17.16 -18.88
C GLN A 187 17.09 17.09 -17.54
N GLN A 188 16.48 18.20 -17.08
CA GLN A 188 15.64 18.19 -15.88
C GLN A 188 14.37 17.34 -16.06
N LEU A 189 13.71 17.45 -17.22
CA LEU A 189 12.53 16.64 -17.54
C LEU A 189 12.87 15.15 -17.63
N GLN A 190 14.01 14.80 -18.22
CA GLN A 190 14.48 13.41 -18.28
C GLN A 190 14.76 12.83 -16.88
N ARG A 191 15.36 13.60 -15.98
CA ARG A 191 15.58 13.17 -14.58
C ARG A 191 14.26 12.93 -13.87
N ARG A 192 13.27 13.83 -14.02
CA ARG A 192 11.92 13.65 -13.45
C ARG A 192 11.23 12.44 -14.04
N HIS A 193 11.31 12.25 -15.36
CA HIS A 193 10.75 11.10 -16.04
C HIS A 193 11.37 9.80 -15.52
N LYS A 194 12.68 9.73 -15.37
CA LYS A 194 13.38 8.57 -14.79
C LYS A 194 12.90 8.25 -13.37
N MET A 195 12.67 9.27 -12.53
CA MET A 195 12.13 9.05 -11.19
C MET A 195 10.72 8.47 -11.25
N LEU A 196 9.86 8.99 -12.14
CA LEU A 196 8.50 8.47 -12.33
C LEU A 196 8.52 7.03 -12.85
N THR A 197 9.39 6.70 -13.80
CA THR A 197 9.55 5.33 -14.31
C THR A 197 9.96 4.38 -13.21
N ASN A 198 10.94 4.75 -12.38
CA ASN A 198 11.37 3.94 -11.24
C ASN A 198 10.24 3.74 -10.22
N GLU A 199 9.41 4.75 -9.98
CA GLU A 199 8.26 4.65 -9.08
C GLU A 199 7.23 3.65 -9.62
N VAL A 200 6.96 3.70 -10.94
CA VAL A 200 6.05 2.74 -11.60
C VAL A 200 6.62 1.33 -11.59
N ASP A 201 7.91 1.15 -11.88
CA ASP A 201 8.58 -0.16 -11.83
C ASP A 201 8.51 -0.78 -10.43
N ASN A 202 8.72 0.02 -9.39
CA ASN A 202 8.62 -0.44 -8.00
C ASN A 202 7.19 -0.76 -7.56
N HIS A 203 6.17 -0.23 -8.25
CA HIS A 203 4.76 -0.48 -7.95
C HIS A 203 4.20 -1.74 -8.63
N GLU A 204 4.83 -2.21 -9.70
CA GLU A 204 4.40 -3.39 -10.49
C GLU A 204 4.10 -4.64 -9.63
N PRO A 205 4.96 -5.03 -8.64
CA PRO A 205 4.67 -6.19 -7.80
C PRO A 205 3.38 -6.07 -6.98
N ARG A 206 2.95 -4.85 -6.67
CA ARG A 206 1.69 -4.62 -5.94
C ARG A 206 0.49 -4.84 -6.84
N VAL A 207 0.51 -4.33 -8.07
CA VAL A 207 -0.51 -4.57 -9.09
C VAL A 207 -0.63 -6.08 -9.38
N ASP A 208 0.50 -6.75 -9.54
CA ASP A 208 0.54 -8.21 -9.75
C ASP A 208 -0.06 -8.98 -8.58
N ALA A 209 0.23 -8.57 -7.34
CA ALA A 209 -0.30 -9.22 -6.14
C ALA A 209 -1.84 -9.12 -6.07
N VAL A 210 -2.40 -7.96 -6.41
CA VAL A 210 -3.87 -7.77 -6.46
C VAL A 210 -4.49 -8.63 -7.55
N CYS A 211 -3.90 -8.66 -8.75
CA CYS A 211 -4.37 -9.50 -9.86
C CYS A 211 -4.33 -11.00 -9.48
N GLN A 212 -3.23 -11.47 -8.89
CA GLN A 212 -3.07 -12.87 -8.45
C GLN A 212 -4.08 -13.25 -7.35
N GLN A 213 -4.40 -12.31 -6.45
CA GLN A 213 -5.43 -12.54 -5.44
C GLN A 213 -6.81 -12.77 -6.07
N GLY A 214 -7.17 -11.99 -7.09
CA GLY A 214 -8.41 -12.16 -7.83
C GLY A 214 -8.44 -13.46 -8.62
N GLU A 215 -7.36 -13.82 -9.30
CA GLU A 215 -7.22 -15.09 -10.03
C GLU A 215 -7.39 -16.31 -9.11
N LYS A 216 -6.86 -16.24 -7.88
CA LYS A 216 -7.08 -17.26 -6.85
C LYS A 216 -8.56 -17.41 -6.51
N MET A 217 -9.27 -16.30 -6.31
CA MET A 217 -10.70 -16.34 -6.00
C MET A 217 -11.54 -16.87 -7.17
N ILE A 218 -11.14 -16.59 -8.41
CA ILE A 218 -11.74 -17.17 -9.63
C ILE A 218 -11.53 -18.68 -9.65
N ALA A 219 -10.31 -19.14 -9.39
CA ALA A 219 -9.97 -20.56 -9.37
C ALA A 219 -10.70 -21.34 -8.25
N GLU A 220 -10.99 -20.68 -7.12
CA GLU A 220 -11.82 -21.23 -6.03
C GLU A 220 -13.32 -21.33 -6.40
N GLY A 221 -13.73 -20.87 -7.59
CA GLY A 221 -15.11 -20.95 -8.08
C GLY A 221 -16.06 -19.97 -7.39
N HIS A 222 -15.60 -18.77 -7.03
CA HIS A 222 -16.42 -17.78 -6.35
C HIS A 222 -17.59 -17.29 -7.25
N PRO A 223 -18.80 -17.05 -6.70
CA PRO A 223 -19.96 -16.58 -7.49
C PRO A 223 -19.72 -15.30 -8.30
N HIS A 224 -18.85 -14.42 -7.82
CA HIS A 224 -18.49 -13.15 -8.49
C HIS A 224 -17.27 -13.25 -9.41
N SER A 225 -16.90 -14.45 -9.88
CA SER A 225 -15.70 -14.68 -10.71
C SER A 225 -15.67 -13.81 -11.98
N GLU A 226 -16.82 -13.53 -12.58
CA GLU A 226 -16.93 -12.66 -13.76
C GLU A 226 -16.54 -11.21 -13.45
N LYS A 227 -17.10 -10.65 -12.35
CA LYS A 227 -16.76 -9.30 -11.88
C LYS A 227 -15.28 -9.17 -11.50
N PHE A 228 -14.68 -10.24 -10.96
CA PHE A 228 -13.24 -10.26 -10.64
C PHE A 228 -12.41 -10.22 -11.91
N ARG A 229 -12.79 -10.98 -12.94
CA ARG A 229 -12.11 -10.99 -14.24
C ARG A 229 -12.17 -9.61 -14.90
N GLU A 230 -13.37 -9.01 -14.98
CA GLU A 230 -13.56 -7.67 -15.52
C GLU A 230 -12.65 -6.64 -14.82
N GLY A 231 -12.63 -6.63 -13.48
CA GLY A 231 -11.79 -5.71 -12.71
C GLY A 231 -10.30 -5.91 -12.90
N ILE A 232 -9.83 -7.17 -13.02
CA ILE A 232 -8.44 -7.51 -13.32
C ILE A 232 -8.07 -7.05 -14.74
N ASP A 233 -8.92 -7.30 -15.72
CA ASP A 233 -8.68 -6.93 -17.12
C ASP A 233 -8.61 -5.40 -17.27
N GLU A 234 -9.45 -4.64 -16.56
CA GLU A 234 -9.39 -3.18 -16.50
C GLU A 234 -8.06 -2.67 -15.93
N VAL A 235 -7.61 -3.22 -14.79
CA VAL A 235 -6.32 -2.83 -14.18
C VAL A 235 -5.17 -3.14 -15.13
N ARG A 236 -5.16 -4.31 -15.77
CA ARG A 236 -4.14 -4.69 -16.75
C ARG A 236 -4.12 -3.78 -17.99
N ALA A 237 -5.29 -3.41 -18.48
CA ALA A 237 -5.41 -2.48 -19.60
C ALA A 237 -4.89 -1.09 -19.23
N LEU A 238 -5.26 -0.56 -18.07
CA LEU A 238 -4.74 0.71 -17.56
C LEU A 238 -3.23 0.67 -17.34
N TRP A 239 -2.70 -0.44 -16.80
CA TRP A 239 -1.27 -0.63 -16.61
C TRP A 239 -0.50 -0.65 -17.92
N ALA A 240 -1.01 -1.35 -18.93
CA ALA A 240 -0.42 -1.36 -20.28
C ALA A 240 -0.42 0.04 -20.90
N THR A 241 -1.51 0.81 -20.72
CA THR A 241 -1.60 2.21 -21.18
C THR A 241 -0.56 3.09 -20.49
N LEU A 242 -0.38 2.95 -19.16
CA LEU A 242 0.65 3.68 -18.40
C LEU A 242 2.07 3.35 -18.88
N ARG A 243 2.37 2.07 -19.11
CA ARG A 243 3.66 1.63 -19.64
C ARG A 243 3.93 2.19 -21.03
N GLN A 244 2.93 2.21 -21.90
CA GLN A 244 3.05 2.79 -23.24
C GLN A 244 3.28 4.30 -23.17
N ALA A 245 2.51 5.02 -22.37
CA ALA A 245 2.67 6.47 -22.18
C ALA A 245 4.06 6.85 -21.65
N LEU A 246 4.63 6.05 -20.74
CA LEU A 246 6.02 6.24 -20.27
C LEU A 246 7.03 6.02 -21.40
N ALA A 247 6.86 4.97 -22.20
CA ALA A 247 7.76 4.67 -23.31
C ALA A 247 7.72 5.77 -24.39
N ASP A 248 6.52 6.22 -24.75
CA ASP A 248 6.32 7.29 -25.75
C ASP A 248 6.96 8.61 -25.27
N ARG A 249 6.77 8.93 -24.00
CA ARG A 249 7.39 10.11 -23.42
C ARG A 249 8.91 10.03 -23.36
N GLN A 250 9.46 8.87 -23.00
CA GLN A 250 10.91 8.65 -23.01
C GLN A 250 11.49 8.88 -24.42
N ALA A 251 10.82 8.35 -25.45
CA ALA A 251 11.21 8.54 -26.84
C ALA A 251 11.15 10.02 -27.25
N ALA A 252 10.08 10.73 -26.89
CA ALA A 252 9.91 12.15 -27.19
C ALA A 252 10.98 13.03 -26.50
N LEU A 253 11.31 12.74 -25.24
CA LEU A 253 12.39 13.46 -24.52
C LEU A 253 13.76 13.19 -25.14
N ALA A 254 14.03 11.99 -25.61
CA ALA A 254 15.29 11.65 -26.27
C ALA A 254 15.40 12.35 -27.63
N GLN A 255 14.34 12.40 -28.42
CA GLN A 255 14.30 13.16 -29.67
C GLN A 255 14.51 14.66 -29.41
N ASN A 256 13.81 15.23 -28.45
CA ASN A 256 13.98 16.63 -28.09
C ASN A 256 15.42 16.96 -27.62
N GLU A 257 16.09 16.02 -26.94
CA GLU A 257 17.51 16.20 -26.55
C GLU A 257 18.40 16.39 -27.78
N ILE A 258 18.21 15.56 -28.80
CA ILE A 258 19.00 15.66 -30.05
C ILE A 258 18.79 17.02 -30.71
N ALA A 259 17.53 17.51 -30.77
CA ALA A 259 17.24 18.83 -31.32
C ALA A 259 17.84 19.98 -30.50
N GLN A 260 17.67 19.93 -29.16
CA GLN A 260 18.19 20.99 -28.28
C GLN A 260 19.72 21.01 -28.25
N GLN A 261 20.39 19.86 -28.32
CA GLN A 261 21.84 19.78 -28.46
C GLN A 261 22.29 20.40 -29.78
N TYR A 262 21.62 20.08 -30.89
CA TYR A 262 21.90 20.70 -32.19
C TYR A 262 21.77 22.24 -32.13
N LEU A 263 20.66 22.74 -31.58
CA LEU A 263 20.39 24.19 -31.50
C LEU A 263 21.42 24.90 -30.61
N PHE A 264 21.87 24.25 -29.54
CA PHE A 264 22.92 24.75 -28.69
C PHE A 264 24.27 24.86 -29.44
N ASP A 265 24.70 23.77 -30.10
CA ASP A 265 25.96 23.72 -30.87
C ASP A 265 25.95 24.72 -32.01
N ALA A 266 24.78 24.85 -32.71
CA ALA A 266 24.65 25.85 -33.79
C ALA A 266 24.71 27.30 -33.27
N SER A 267 24.17 27.55 -32.07
CA SER A 267 24.27 28.89 -31.46
C SER A 267 25.68 29.20 -30.96
N GLU A 268 26.41 28.20 -30.46
CA GLU A 268 27.85 28.36 -30.15
C GLU A 268 28.68 28.68 -31.41
N ALA A 269 28.37 27.99 -32.54
CA ALA A 269 29.01 28.26 -33.80
C ALA A 269 28.75 29.69 -34.29
N GLU A 270 27.52 30.18 -34.24
CA GLU A 270 27.15 31.56 -34.58
C GLU A 270 27.88 32.57 -33.66
N ALA A 271 27.95 32.33 -32.36
CA ALA A 271 28.65 33.21 -31.42
C ALA A 271 30.13 33.27 -31.74
N TRP A 272 30.75 32.11 -32.01
CA TRP A 272 32.15 32.05 -32.39
C TRP A 272 32.41 32.81 -33.69
N MET A 273 31.59 32.66 -34.73
CA MET A 273 31.71 33.41 -35.98
C MET A 273 31.61 34.93 -35.74
N GLY A 274 30.64 35.37 -34.94
CA GLY A 274 30.50 36.78 -34.55
C GLY A 274 31.70 37.36 -33.83
N GLU A 275 32.35 36.58 -32.94
CA GLU A 275 33.61 37.00 -32.29
C GLU A 275 34.75 37.17 -33.31
N GLN A 276 34.86 36.26 -34.28
CA GLN A 276 35.89 36.37 -35.33
C GLN A 276 35.60 37.53 -36.29
N GLU A 277 34.33 37.84 -36.58
CA GLU A 277 33.95 39.00 -37.37
C GLU A 277 34.35 40.32 -36.70
N LEU A 278 34.12 40.47 -35.42
CA LEU A 278 34.54 41.63 -34.65
C LEU A 278 36.09 41.80 -34.72
N TYR A 279 36.80 40.66 -34.68
CA TYR A 279 38.27 40.70 -34.83
C TYR A 279 38.72 41.17 -36.20
N LEU A 280 37.99 40.83 -37.28
CA LEU A 280 38.27 41.30 -38.64
C LEU A 280 37.93 42.79 -38.87
N MET A 281 36.96 43.35 -38.12
CA MET A 281 36.54 44.74 -38.22
C MET A 281 37.53 45.71 -37.54
N GLY A 282 38.51 45.20 -36.85
CA GLY A 282 39.55 46.01 -36.19
C GLY A 282 40.43 46.72 -37.25
N ASP A 283 40.19 48.02 -37.47
CA ASP A 283 40.86 48.86 -38.48
C ASP A 283 42.27 49.29 -38.03
N GLU A 284 43.11 48.33 -37.68
CA GLU A 284 44.52 48.56 -37.36
C GLU A 284 45.36 48.67 -38.67
N LYS A 285 45.44 49.88 -39.20
CA LYS A 285 46.39 50.17 -40.34
C LYS A 285 47.84 50.09 -39.85
N ALA A 286 48.58 49.19 -40.49
CA ALA A 286 50.02 49.07 -40.23
C ALA A 286 50.69 50.38 -40.57
N LYS A 287 51.50 50.89 -39.63
CA LYS A 287 52.28 52.17 -39.75
C LYS A 287 53.71 51.98 -40.28
N ASP A 288 54.19 50.72 -40.25
CA ASP A 288 55.51 50.34 -40.66
C ASP A 288 55.55 48.90 -41.22
N GLU A 289 56.66 48.49 -41.79
CA GLU A 289 56.85 47.15 -42.37
C GLU A 289 56.70 46.03 -41.36
N GLN A 290 57.10 46.25 -40.15
CA GLN A 290 57.01 45.27 -39.06
C GLN A 290 55.57 45.11 -38.66
N GLY A 291 54.77 46.17 -38.59
CA GLY A 291 53.36 46.16 -38.30
C GLY A 291 52.60 45.43 -39.41
N ALA A 292 52.90 45.62 -40.67
CA ALA A 292 52.32 44.94 -41.83
C ALA A 292 52.59 43.42 -41.78
N THR A 293 53.84 43.02 -41.47
CA THR A 293 54.20 41.61 -41.32
C THR A 293 53.51 40.96 -40.19
N ASN A 294 53.30 41.63 -39.09
CA ASN A 294 52.59 41.13 -37.93
C ASN A 294 51.08 40.99 -38.22
N ALA A 295 50.49 41.94 -38.93
CA ALA A 295 49.07 41.86 -39.36
C ALA A 295 48.84 40.70 -40.32
N MET A 296 49.74 40.48 -41.30
CA MET A 296 49.68 39.31 -42.17
C MET A 296 49.76 37.99 -41.42
N LYS A 297 50.64 37.81 -40.47
CA LYS A 297 50.74 36.60 -39.64
C LYS A 297 49.50 36.37 -38.84
N LYS A 298 48.89 37.41 -38.26
CA LYS A 298 47.65 37.33 -37.50
C LYS A 298 46.50 36.86 -38.43
N HIS A 299 46.42 37.40 -39.65
CA HIS A 299 45.43 37.04 -40.64
C HIS A 299 45.60 35.57 -41.13
N GLU A 300 46.80 35.12 -41.39
CA GLU A 300 47.11 33.72 -41.75
C GLU A 300 46.74 32.76 -40.62
N LEU A 301 46.95 33.15 -39.34
CA LEU A 301 46.54 32.35 -38.18
C LEU A 301 45.03 32.26 -38.11
N LEU A 302 44.32 33.39 -38.30
CA LEU A 302 42.86 33.44 -38.32
C LEU A 302 42.31 32.56 -39.44
N GLN A 303 42.86 32.63 -40.65
CA GLN A 303 42.47 31.81 -41.79
C GLN A 303 42.58 30.32 -41.46
N LYS A 304 43.69 29.87 -40.87
CA LYS A 304 43.85 28.48 -40.43
C LYS A 304 42.81 28.07 -39.36
N THR A 305 42.48 28.99 -38.43
CA THR A 305 41.49 28.74 -37.42
C THR A 305 40.10 28.56 -38.05
N ILE A 306 39.75 29.36 -39.05
CA ILE A 306 38.50 29.26 -39.82
C ILE A 306 38.41 27.93 -40.58
N GLU A 307 39.52 27.58 -41.29
CA GLU A 307 39.60 26.30 -42.01
C GLU A 307 39.40 25.09 -41.10
N ASN A 308 39.99 25.12 -39.91
CA ASN A 308 39.78 24.08 -38.92
C ASN A 308 38.32 24.02 -38.43
N TYR A 309 37.69 25.19 -38.21
CA TYR A 309 36.30 25.26 -37.72
C TYR A 309 35.27 24.88 -38.83
N ALA A 310 35.64 24.93 -40.10
CA ALA A 310 34.81 24.51 -41.20
C ALA A 310 34.35 23.03 -41.12
N SER A 311 35.09 22.20 -40.42
CA SER A 311 34.69 20.80 -40.17
C SER A 311 33.50 20.72 -39.22
N GLU A 312 33.45 21.59 -38.19
CA GLU A 312 32.32 21.65 -37.23
C GLU A 312 31.06 22.14 -37.94
N ILE A 313 31.14 23.16 -38.79
CA ILE A 313 29.97 23.66 -39.59
C ILE A 313 29.46 22.59 -40.52
N ARG A 314 30.31 21.79 -41.16
CA ARG A 314 29.90 20.66 -42.00
C ARG A 314 29.21 19.57 -41.15
N SER A 315 29.74 19.23 -40.01
CA SER A 315 29.16 18.28 -39.07
C SER A 315 27.74 18.72 -38.64
N LEU A 316 27.55 20.00 -38.32
CA LEU A 316 26.23 20.57 -38.02
C LEU A 316 25.28 20.43 -39.23
N GLY A 317 25.74 20.70 -40.45
CA GLY A 317 24.96 20.50 -41.69
C GLY A 317 24.53 19.05 -41.90
N ASP A 318 25.41 18.09 -41.65
CA ASP A 318 25.11 16.66 -41.78
C ASP A 318 24.10 16.20 -40.72
N ARG A 319 24.25 16.68 -39.50
CA ARG A 319 23.27 16.40 -38.41
C ARG A 319 21.89 16.99 -38.70
N SER A 320 21.83 18.23 -39.19
CA SER A 320 20.58 18.87 -39.62
C SER A 320 19.89 18.07 -40.71
N ARG A 321 20.65 17.65 -41.73
CA ARG A 321 20.13 16.86 -42.86
C ARG A 321 19.60 15.52 -42.39
N ALA A 322 20.30 14.80 -41.52
CA ALA A 322 19.86 13.53 -40.93
C ALA A 322 18.54 13.69 -40.15
N MET A 323 18.39 14.80 -39.42
CA MET A 323 17.14 15.09 -38.69
C MET A 323 15.96 15.37 -39.64
N VAL A 324 16.19 16.07 -40.76
CA VAL A 324 15.17 16.31 -41.77
C VAL A 324 14.79 15.01 -42.49
N GLU A 325 15.78 14.19 -42.86
CA GLU A 325 15.55 12.91 -43.56
C GLU A 325 14.84 11.88 -42.66
N SER A 326 15.01 11.95 -41.34
CA SER A 326 14.32 11.09 -40.36
C SER A 326 12.94 11.59 -39.94
N ASP A 327 12.43 12.65 -40.53
CA ASP A 327 11.14 13.30 -40.19
C ASP A 327 11.06 13.65 -38.68
N HIS A 328 12.14 14.23 -38.16
CA HIS A 328 12.23 14.61 -36.74
C HIS A 328 11.20 15.70 -36.41
N PRO A 329 10.51 15.67 -35.25
CA PRO A 329 9.49 16.67 -34.87
C PRO A 329 9.94 18.14 -34.95
N GLU A 330 11.22 18.41 -34.67
CA GLU A 330 11.82 19.74 -34.70
C GLU A 330 12.60 20.01 -36.00
N SER A 331 12.41 19.22 -37.05
CA SER A 331 13.15 19.32 -38.34
C SER A 331 13.05 20.68 -38.98
N GLU A 332 11.89 21.35 -38.95
CA GLU A 332 11.72 22.70 -39.52
C GLU A 332 12.55 23.75 -38.77
N VAL A 333 12.56 23.70 -37.46
CA VAL A 333 13.34 24.63 -36.59
C VAL A 333 14.83 24.44 -36.80
N VAL A 334 15.27 23.17 -36.87
CA VAL A 334 16.65 22.78 -37.15
C VAL A 334 17.10 23.21 -38.53
N ALA A 335 16.29 23.00 -39.56
CA ALA A 335 16.58 23.39 -40.92
C ALA A 335 16.68 24.92 -41.06
N ALA A 336 15.76 25.67 -40.45
CA ALA A 336 15.80 27.13 -40.40
C ALA A 336 17.06 27.66 -39.73
N LYS A 337 17.45 27.06 -38.60
CA LYS A 337 18.70 27.41 -37.85
C LYS A 337 19.94 27.11 -38.67
N GLN A 338 20.00 25.94 -39.34
CA GLN A 338 21.10 25.56 -40.22
C GLN A 338 21.23 26.51 -41.41
N SER A 339 20.11 26.90 -42.03
CA SER A 339 20.11 27.83 -43.17
C SER A 339 20.73 29.18 -42.75
N ARG A 340 20.39 29.69 -41.57
CA ARG A 340 20.97 30.92 -41.03
C ARG A 340 22.48 30.76 -40.76
N CYS A 341 22.86 29.72 -40.01
CA CYS A 341 24.23 29.42 -39.71
C CYS A 341 25.11 29.27 -40.96
N THR A 342 24.59 28.65 -42.02
CA THR A 342 25.27 28.50 -43.31
C THR A 342 25.44 29.85 -44.03
N LEU A 343 24.43 30.71 -44.02
CA LEU A 343 24.47 32.04 -44.61
C LEU A 343 25.51 32.92 -43.87
N ASP A 344 25.47 32.91 -42.56
CA ASP A 344 26.45 33.66 -41.74
C ASP A 344 27.89 33.16 -41.99
N CYS A 345 28.07 31.84 -42.12
CA CYS A 345 29.38 31.25 -42.46
C CYS A 345 29.85 31.66 -43.85
N MET A 346 28.99 31.66 -44.85
CA MET A 346 29.34 32.11 -46.23
C MET A 346 29.73 33.59 -46.22
N THR A 347 28.97 34.43 -45.53
CA THR A 347 29.26 35.87 -45.43
C THR A 347 30.58 36.11 -44.74
N PHE A 348 30.83 35.37 -43.65
CA PHE A 348 32.07 35.43 -42.91
C PHE A 348 33.28 35.00 -43.75
N VAL A 349 33.22 33.85 -44.45
CA VAL A 349 34.30 33.38 -45.31
C VAL A 349 34.56 34.37 -46.46
N TRP A 350 33.50 34.95 -47.06
CA TRP A 350 33.64 35.97 -48.09
C TRP A 350 34.35 37.23 -47.56
N ASN A 351 34.00 37.70 -46.38
CA ASN A 351 34.67 38.86 -45.74
C ASN A 351 36.16 38.59 -45.48
N VAL A 352 36.50 37.40 -45.00
CA VAL A 352 37.93 36.99 -44.78
C VAL A 352 38.70 36.94 -46.11
N THR A 353 38.14 36.41 -47.15
CA THR A 353 38.79 36.31 -48.49
C THR A 353 38.88 37.66 -49.20
N ALA A 354 37.87 38.53 -49.03
CA ALA A 354 37.88 39.86 -49.63
C ALA A 354 38.96 40.78 -49.00
N ILE A 355 39.26 40.63 -47.73
CA ILE A 355 40.34 41.36 -47.06
C ILE A 355 41.72 40.87 -47.52
N ALA A 356 41.88 39.56 -47.83
CA ALA A 356 43.13 38.98 -48.32
C ALA A 356 43.50 39.40 -49.76
N TYR A 357 42.52 39.73 -50.61
CA TYR A 357 42.74 40.11 -52.03
C TYR A 357 41.97 41.39 -52.38
N PRO A 358 42.39 42.59 -51.89
CA PRO A 358 41.70 43.85 -52.23
C PRO A 358 41.88 44.34 -53.69
N PHE A 359 42.66 43.64 -54.52
CA PHE A 359 42.96 44.07 -55.89
C PHE A 359 43.00 42.93 -56.90
N THR A 360 41.84 42.39 -57.27
CA THR A 360 41.67 41.73 -58.59
C THR A 360 40.32 42.10 -59.14
N THR A 361 40.20 43.32 -59.68
CA THR A 361 39.28 43.73 -60.75
C THR A 361 40.06 44.42 -61.83
#